data_f84207ef08b012a47a5b31684b4c1db6
#
_entry.id   f84207ef08b012a47a5b31684b4c1db6
#
_cell.length_a   1.000
_cell.length_b   1.000
_cell.length_c   1.000
_cell.angle_alpha   90.00
_cell.angle_beta   90.00
_cell.angle_gamma   90.00
#
_symmetry.space_group_name_H-M   'P 1'
#
loop_
_entity.id
_entity.type
_entity.pdbx_description
1 polymer ?
#
loop_
_entity_poly.entity_id
_entity_poly.type
_entity_poly.pdbx_seq_one_letter_code
_entity_poly.pdbx_strand_id
1 'polypeptide(L)'
;AGFFLTLVVSALNINIHRPNILVLHSYDTSYIWTRDLNAGLKRGLDGQSWIQTRYHYMNTKKKSDPGHPRRASIAARKAIDDGKPDVIIAFDDYAQQLAGSYYVNHPDIKIVFAAVNGGVETYNYIGADNVTGIYERKPVAAIKETITLLSKAIGKDIDGGDQVRIALLGDTTLSAKRDEDYVGSYQWAPLVYTGAFTIADFEQWKT
;
A
#
# COMPACT_ATOMS: atom_id res chain seq x y z
N ALA A 1 -22.09 45.06 -17.69
CA ALA A 1 -20.82 44.49 -18.19
C ALA A 1 -19.90 44.01 -17.04
N GLY A 2 -19.76 44.81 -15.95
CA GLY A 2 -18.85 44.46 -14.82
C GLY A 2 -19.22 43.17 -14.09
N PHE A 3 -20.52 42.94 -13.82
CA PHE A 3 -21.00 41.74 -13.13
C PHE A 3 -20.68 40.43 -13.88
N PHE A 4 -20.89 40.41 -15.20
CA PHE A 4 -20.56 39.26 -16.02
C PHE A 4 -19.07 38.96 -16.09
N LEU A 5 -18.25 40.01 -16.16
CA LEU A 5 -16.78 39.86 -16.15
C LEU A 5 -16.31 39.27 -14.82
N THR A 6 -16.83 39.75 -13.70
CA THR A 6 -16.51 39.23 -12.36
C THR A 6 -16.94 37.77 -12.22
N LEU A 7 -18.09 37.40 -12.72
CA LEU A 7 -18.61 36.03 -12.67
C LEU A 7 -17.77 35.07 -13.51
N VAL A 8 -17.36 35.50 -14.72
CA VAL A 8 -16.45 34.74 -15.60
C VAL A 8 -15.07 34.58 -14.96
N VAL A 9 -14.50 35.66 -14.40
CA VAL A 9 -13.20 35.61 -13.71
C VAL A 9 -13.27 34.70 -12.48
N SER A 10 -14.34 34.77 -11.69
CA SER A 10 -14.55 33.90 -10.54
C SER A 10 -14.69 32.45 -10.95
N ALA A 11 -15.46 32.14 -12.01
CA ALA A 11 -15.65 30.80 -12.53
C ALA A 11 -14.35 30.20 -13.11
N LEU A 12 -13.55 31.02 -13.81
CA LEU A 12 -12.23 30.64 -14.28
C LEU A 12 -11.26 30.37 -13.12
N ASN A 13 -11.28 31.22 -12.11
CA ASN A 13 -10.41 31.07 -10.93
C ASN A 13 -10.74 29.81 -10.13
N ILE A 14 -12.03 29.49 -9.94
CA ILE A 14 -12.48 28.24 -9.31
C ILE A 14 -12.04 27.03 -10.14
N ASN A 15 -12.09 27.11 -11.46
CA ASN A 15 -11.71 25.99 -12.33
C ASN A 15 -10.19 25.78 -12.40
N ILE A 16 -9.40 26.84 -12.28
CA ILE A 16 -7.93 26.79 -12.27
C ILE A 16 -7.39 26.21 -10.94
N HIS A 17 -8.11 26.37 -9.83
CA HIS A 17 -7.68 25.94 -8.50
C HIS A 17 -8.33 24.64 -8.03
N ARG A 18 -8.92 23.84 -8.94
CA ARG A 18 -9.44 22.52 -8.57
C ARG A 18 -8.29 21.58 -8.22
N PRO A 19 -8.23 21.05 -7.00
CA PRO A 19 -7.24 20.04 -6.66
C PRO A 19 -7.30 18.85 -7.61
N ASN A 20 -6.14 18.48 -8.10
CA ASN A 20 -5.94 17.42 -9.06
C ASN A 20 -5.26 16.25 -8.36
N ILE A 21 -6.01 15.16 -8.18
CA ILE A 21 -5.53 13.96 -7.52
C ILE A 21 -5.20 12.91 -8.57
N LEU A 22 -3.99 12.37 -8.50
CA LEU A 22 -3.62 11.14 -9.22
C LEU A 22 -3.65 9.97 -8.25
N VAL A 23 -4.53 9.02 -8.48
CA VAL A 23 -4.59 7.74 -7.77
C VAL A 23 -3.71 6.74 -8.51
N LEU A 24 -2.67 6.28 -7.85
CA LEU A 24 -1.68 5.37 -8.38
C LEU A 24 -1.84 4.00 -7.74
N HIS A 25 -2.20 3.00 -8.53
CA HIS A 25 -2.34 1.62 -8.08
C HIS A 25 -1.19 0.74 -8.55
N SER A 26 -0.65 -0.07 -7.65
CA SER A 26 0.32 -1.11 -7.99
C SER A 26 -0.26 -2.17 -8.92
N TYR A 27 -1.55 -2.50 -8.77
CA TYR A 27 -2.21 -3.60 -9.47
C TYR A 27 -3.19 -3.12 -10.54
N ASP A 28 -3.85 -4.05 -11.20
CA ASP A 28 -4.83 -3.78 -12.24
C ASP A 28 -6.26 -3.62 -11.70
N THR A 29 -7.17 -3.13 -12.56
CA THR A 29 -8.56 -2.85 -12.20
C THR A 29 -9.40 -4.09 -11.88
N SER A 30 -8.99 -5.30 -12.33
CA SER A 30 -9.72 -6.54 -12.09
C SER A 30 -9.36 -7.17 -10.74
N TYR A 31 -8.27 -6.75 -10.13
CA TYR A 31 -7.84 -7.25 -8.83
C TYR A 31 -8.79 -6.77 -7.73
N ILE A 32 -9.31 -7.69 -6.92
CA ILE A 32 -10.37 -7.39 -5.93
C ILE A 32 -9.94 -6.29 -4.95
N TRP A 33 -8.71 -6.37 -4.46
CA TRP A 33 -8.12 -5.36 -3.58
C TRP A 33 -8.15 -3.95 -4.17
N THR A 34 -7.75 -3.80 -5.44
CA THR A 34 -7.82 -2.51 -6.15
C THR A 34 -9.25 -1.98 -6.24
N ARG A 35 -10.22 -2.86 -6.47
CA ARG A 35 -11.65 -2.47 -6.52
C ARG A 35 -12.15 -1.99 -5.17
N ASP A 36 -11.77 -2.67 -4.10
CA ASP A 36 -12.20 -2.32 -2.74
C ASP A 36 -11.57 -0.99 -2.29
N LEU A 37 -10.30 -0.75 -2.59
CA LEU A 37 -9.63 0.53 -2.37
C LEU A 37 -10.31 1.67 -3.15
N ASN A 38 -10.64 1.44 -4.43
CA ASN A 38 -11.37 2.42 -5.24
C ASN A 38 -12.76 2.70 -4.68
N ALA A 39 -13.48 1.68 -4.22
CA ALA A 39 -14.78 1.86 -3.59
C ALA A 39 -14.69 2.66 -2.30
N GLY A 40 -13.66 2.41 -1.49
CA GLY A 40 -13.35 3.19 -0.29
C GLY A 40 -13.04 4.65 -0.59
N LEU A 41 -12.14 4.88 -1.55
CA LEU A 41 -11.77 6.23 -1.98
C LEU A 41 -12.98 7.00 -2.53
N LYS A 42 -13.79 6.35 -3.38
CA LYS A 42 -15.01 6.97 -3.91
C LYS A 42 -15.96 7.40 -2.81
N ARG A 43 -16.18 6.56 -1.79
CA ARG A 43 -17.02 6.96 -0.62
C ARG A 43 -16.41 8.14 0.13
N GLY A 44 -15.08 8.17 0.31
CA GLY A 44 -14.39 9.28 1.00
C GLY A 44 -14.43 10.60 0.23
N LEU A 45 -14.51 10.55 -1.10
CA LEU A 45 -14.59 11.72 -1.97
C LEU A 45 -16.03 12.05 -2.40
N ASP A 46 -17.02 11.32 -1.90
CA ASP A 46 -18.43 11.58 -2.24
C ASP A 46 -18.85 13.01 -1.84
N GLY A 47 -19.58 13.66 -2.73
CA GLY A 47 -19.95 15.07 -2.56
C GLY A 47 -18.85 16.10 -2.87
N GLN A 48 -17.60 15.67 -3.13
CA GLN A 48 -16.48 16.56 -3.43
C GLN A 48 -16.30 16.80 -4.94
N SER A 49 -17.35 17.24 -5.62
CA SER A 49 -17.36 17.44 -7.08
C SER A 49 -16.35 18.45 -7.62
N TRP A 50 -15.75 19.24 -6.73
CA TRP A 50 -14.68 20.21 -7.03
C TRP A 50 -13.29 19.58 -7.16
N ILE A 51 -13.11 18.31 -6.76
CA ILE A 51 -11.86 17.56 -6.89
C ILE A 51 -11.82 16.85 -8.24
N GLN A 52 -10.72 16.96 -8.95
CA GLN A 52 -10.43 16.16 -10.14
C GLN A 52 -9.64 14.93 -9.74
N THR A 53 -10.13 13.72 -10.10
CA THR A 53 -9.46 12.47 -9.78
C THR A 53 -9.14 11.71 -11.07
N ARG A 54 -7.87 11.33 -11.22
CA ARG A 54 -7.39 10.49 -12.32
C ARG A 54 -6.76 9.24 -11.74
N TYR A 55 -6.74 8.16 -12.52
CA TYR A 55 -6.23 6.86 -12.09
C TYR A 55 -5.13 6.35 -13.01
N HIS A 56 -4.09 5.79 -12.44
CA HIS A 56 -3.05 5.06 -13.14
C HIS A 56 -2.82 3.69 -12.50
N TYR A 57 -2.82 2.62 -13.32
CA TYR A 57 -2.69 1.23 -12.87
C TYR A 57 -1.40 0.63 -13.43
N MET A 58 -0.51 0.19 -12.55
CA MET A 58 0.82 -0.31 -12.90
C MET A 58 0.81 -1.80 -13.30
N ASN A 59 -0.26 -2.54 -13.01
CA ASN A 59 -0.49 -3.94 -13.42
C ASN A 59 0.62 -4.91 -12.97
N THR A 60 1.28 -4.68 -11.84
CA THR A 60 2.48 -5.42 -11.41
C THR A 60 2.24 -6.89 -11.08
N LYS A 61 1.02 -7.28 -10.68
CA LYS A 61 0.64 -8.70 -10.47
C LYS A 61 0.25 -9.41 -11.76
N LYS A 62 -0.32 -8.69 -12.73
CA LYS A 62 -0.81 -9.27 -13.98
C LYS A 62 0.29 -9.49 -15.00
N LYS A 63 1.35 -8.69 -14.94
CA LYS A 63 2.48 -8.76 -15.85
C LYS A 63 3.72 -9.17 -15.08
N SER A 64 4.15 -10.40 -15.29
CA SER A 64 5.25 -11.03 -14.56
C SER A 64 6.61 -11.00 -15.29
N ASP A 65 6.69 -10.39 -16.46
CA ASP A 65 7.97 -10.31 -17.18
C ASP A 65 8.98 -9.41 -16.43
N PRO A 66 10.28 -9.79 -16.38
CA PRO A 66 11.30 -9.09 -15.59
C PRO A 66 11.47 -7.61 -15.94
N GLY A 67 11.14 -7.21 -17.15
CA GLY A 67 11.23 -5.81 -17.61
C GLY A 67 10.00 -4.97 -17.24
N HIS A 68 8.91 -5.57 -16.79
CA HIS A 68 7.67 -4.86 -16.51
C HIS A 68 7.82 -3.80 -15.41
N PRO A 69 8.46 -4.06 -14.25
CA PRO A 69 8.59 -3.05 -13.19
C PRO A 69 9.24 -1.76 -13.71
N ARG A 70 10.29 -1.86 -14.53
CA ARG A 70 10.94 -0.69 -15.13
C ARG A 70 9.99 0.10 -16.03
N ARG A 71 9.25 -0.60 -16.91
CA ARG A 71 8.28 0.07 -17.80
C ARG A 71 7.14 0.70 -17.03
N ALA A 72 6.62 0.03 -16.01
CA ALA A 72 5.57 0.53 -15.13
C ALA A 72 6.05 1.79 -14.38
N SER A 73 7.27 1.79 -13.86
CA SER A 73 7.90 2.96 -13.22
C SER A 73 7.96 4.15 -14.17
N ILE A 74 8.44 3.97 -15.40
CA ILE A 74 8.53 5.04 -16.40
C ILE A 74 7.13 5.57 -16.74
N ALA A 75 6.16 4.69 -16.97
CA ALA A 75 4.79 5.07 -17.30
C ALA A 75 4.09 5.83 -16.17
N ALA A 76 4.26 5.37 -14.93
CA ALA A 76 3.68 6.00 -13.76
C ALA A 76 4.27 7.40 -13.52
N ARG A 77 5.59 7.55 -13.59
CA ARG A 77 6.24 8.86 -13.47
C ARG A 77 5.83 9.80 -14.60
N LYS A 78 5.75 9.30 -15.82
CA LYS A 78 5.24 10.11 -16.94
C LYS A 78 3.80 10.58 -16.69
N ALA A 79 2.93 9.73 -16.15
CA ALA A 79 1.57 10.12 -15.80
C ALA A 79 1.52 11.19 -14.70
N ILE A 80 2.46 11.18 -13.76
CA ILE A 80 2.63 12.21 -12.73
C ILE A 80 3.11 13.52 -13.37
N ASP A 81 4.21 13.46 -14.15
CA ASP A 81 4.85 14.64 -14.77
C ASP A 81 3.92 15.36 -15.75
N ASP A 82 3.25 14.60 -16.62
CA ASP A 82 2.27 15.17 -17.59
C ASP A 82 1.03 15.71 -16.89
N GLY A 83 0.63 15.01 -15.84
CA GLY A 83 -0.60 15.29 -15.12
C GLY A 83 -0.50 16.40 -14.09
N LYS A 84 0.67 16.68 -13.58
CA LYS A 84 0.96 17.69 -12.55
C LYS A 84 -0.07 17.63 -11.41
N PRO A 85 -0.20 16.51 -10.69
CA PRO A 85 -1.16 16.41 -9.61
C PRO A 85 -0.71 17.24 -8.40
N ASP A 86 -1.65 17.83 -7.68
CA ASP A 86 -1.39 18.42 -6.37
C ASP A 86 -1.18 17.33 -5.32
N VAL A 87 -1.88 16.18 -5.50
CA VAL A 87 -1.81 15.04 -4.58
C VAL A 87 -1.69 13.73 -5.37
N ILE A 88 -0.74 12.91 -4.96
CA ILE A 88 -0.66 11.51 -5.36
C ILE A 88 -1.22 10.66 -4.22
N ILE A 89 -2.26 9.87 -4.47
CA ILE A 89 -2.68 8.81 -3.56
C ILE A 89 -2.10 7.50 -4.10
N ALA A 90 -1.10 6.97 -3.42
CA ALA A 90 -0.35 5.81 -3.89
C ALA A 90 -0.69 4.57 -3.04
N PHE A 91 -1.23 3.55 -3.68
CA PHE A 91 -1.65 2.32 -3.04
C PHE A 91 -0.66 1.17 -3.26
N ASP A 92 -0.29 0.49 -2.14
CA ASP A 92 0.60 -0.66 -2.10
C ASP A 92 2.09 -0.31 -2.35
N ASP A 93 2.97 -1.24 -2.03
CA ASP A 93 4.43 -1.09 -2.03
C ASP A 93 5.04 -0.72 -3.39
N TYR A 94 4.55 -1.32 -4.48
CA TYR A 94 5.08 -1.02 -5.82
C TYR A 94 4.79 0.42 -6.25
N ALA A 95 3.65 0.99 -5.87
CA ALA A 95 3.34 2.39 -6.19
C ALA A 95 4.33 3.34 -5.49
N GLN A 96 4.74 3.03 -4.26
CA GLN A 96 5.76 3.78 -3.54
C GLN A 96 7.13 3.60 -4.20
N GLN A 97 7.57 2.35 -4.36
CA GLN A 97 8.92 2.01 -4.81
C GLN A 97 9.20 2.49 -6.24
N LEU A 98 8.23 2.33 -7.15
CA LEU A 98 8.41 2.56 -8.57
C LEU A 98 8.05 4.00 -9.00
N ALA A 99 7.33 4.75 -8.18
CA ALA A 99 6.92 6.11 -8.53
C ALA A 99 6.95 7.08 -7.35
N GLY A 100 6.23 6.84 -6.25
CA GLY A 100 6.06 7.80 -5.15
C GLY A 100 7.39 8.31 -4.59
N SER A 101 8.36 7.42 -4.37
CA SER A 101 9.68 7.77 -3.82
C SER A 101 10.49 8.79 -4.65
N TYR A 102 10.18 8.96 -5.92
CA TYR A 102 10.83 9.96 -6.78
C TYR A 102 10.33 11.40 -6.56
N TYR A 103 9.21 11.55 -5.85
CA TYR A 103 8.57 12.85 -5.60
C TYR A 103 8.63 13.25 -4.12
N VAL A 104 9.46 12.58 -3.34
CA VAL A 104 9.77 12.96 -1.95
C VAL A 104 10.35 14.35 -1.90
N ASN A 105 9.83 15.19 -1.00
CA ASN A 105 10.20 16.60 -0.87
C ASN A 105 9.95 17.45 -2.13
N HIS A 106 9.09 16.98 -3.05
CA HIS A 106 8.67 17.80 -4.18
C HIS A 106 7.85 19.00 -3.69
N PRO A 107 8.15 20.25 -4.12
CA PRO A 107 7.54 21.45 -3.54
C PRO A 107 6.02 21.51 -3.75
N ASP A 108 5.53 21.03 -4.90
CA ASP A 108 4.14 21.21 -5.31
C ASP A 108 3.29 19.95 -5.18
N ILE A 109 3.90 18.77 -4.95
CA ILE A 109 3.18 17.49 -4.91
C ILE A 109 3.15 16.97 -3.49
N LYS A 110 1.96 16.61 -2.99
CA LYS A 110 1.77 15.86 -1.74
C LYS A 110 1.54 14.39 -2.04
N ILE A 111 2.06 13.52 -1.18
CA ILE A 111 1.94 12.06 -1.31
C ILE A 111 1.16 11.52 -0.12
N VAL A 112 0.09 10.78 -0.41
CA VAL A 112 -0.66 10.03 0.58
C VAL A 112 -0.50 8.55 0.24
N PHE A 113 0.23 7.81 1.07
CA PHE A 113 0.36 6.37 0.88
C PHE A 113 -0.70 5.61 1.67
N ALA A 114 -1.16 4.48 1.14
CA ALA A 114 -2.04 3.57 1.87
C ALA A 114 -1.86 2.13 1.40
N ALA A 115 -2.31 1.18 2.22
CA ALA A 115 -2.19 -0.25 1.95
C ALA A 115 -0.72 -0.68 1.72
N VAL A 116 0.19 -0.15 2.49
CA VAL A 116 1.64 -0.35 2.37
C VAL A 116 2.13 -1.26 3.48
N ASN A 117 2.86 -2.31 3.12
CA ASN A 117 3.42 -3.29 4.04
C ASN A 117 4.84 -2.89 4.49
N GLY A 118 5.64 -2.28 3.63
CA GLY A 118 6.98 -1.79 3.94
C GLY A 118 6.99 -0.59 4.88
N GLY A 119 8.08 -0.39 5.61
CA GLY A 119 8.31 0.79 6.42
C GLY A 119 8.62 2.03 5.58
N VAL A 120 8.42 3.23 6.15
CA VAL A 120 8.68 4.53 5.48
C VAL A 120 10.15 4.68 5.04
N GLU A 121 11.07 4.06 5.75
CA GLU A 121 12.51 4.02 5.44
C GLU A 121 12.79 3.37 4.08
N THR A 122 11.98 2.40 3.69
CA THR A 122 12.11 1.68 2.41
C THR A 122 11.92 2.59 1.20
N TYR A 123 11.13 3.64 1.35
CA TYR A 123 10.72 4.54 0.26
C TYR A 123 11.32 5.95 0.39
N ASN A 124 12.28 6.14 1.28
CA ASN A 124 12.89 7.45 1.61
C ASN A 124 11.87 8.48 2.15
N TYR A 125 10.86 8.01 2.89
CA TYR A 125 9.80 8.87 3.43
C TYR A 125 10.13 9.44 4.81
N ILE A 126 11.22 9.00 5.45
CA ILE A 126 11.64 9.53 6.75
C ILE A 126 11.98 11.02 6.62
N GLY A 127 11.31 11.85 7.44
CA GLY A 127 11.56 13.29 7.45
C GLY A 127 11.04 14.03 6.22
N ALA A 128 10.25 13.40 5.37
CA ALA A 128 9.67 14.04 4.20
C ALA A 128 8.47 14.94 4.59
N ASP A 129 8.52 16.22 4.23
CA ASP A 129 7.49 17.20 4.58
C ASP A 129 6.21 17.08 3.73
N ASN A 130 6.29 16.35 2.63
CA ASN A 130 5.21 16.23 1.67
C ASN A 130 4.58 14.82 1.63
N VAL A 131 4.90 13.95 2.61
CA VAL A 131 4.42 12.56 2.63
C VAL A 131 3.66 12.27 3.92
N THR A 132 2.50 11.66 3.79
CA THR A 132 1.71 11.12 4.89
C THR A 132 0.99 9.85 4.44
N GLY A 133 0.46 9.06 5.38
CA GLY A 133 -0.33 7.89 4.98
C GLY A 133 -0.57 6.91 6.12
N ILE A 134 -1.11 5.76 5.74
CA ILE A 134 -1.42 4.66 6.63
C ILE A 134 -0.85 3.35 6.11
N TYR A 135 -0.33 2.55 7.03
CA TYR A 135 0.15 1.20 6.73
C TYR A 135 -0.99 0.20 6.63
N GLU A 136 -0.77 -0.85 5.86
CA GLU A 136 -1.41 -2.13 6.08
C GLU A 136 -0.58 -2.92 7.09
N ARG A 137 -1.21 -3.42 8.15
CA ARG A 137 -0.52 -4.22 9.16
C ARG A 137 -1.33 -5.46 9.51
N LYS A 138 -0.68 -6.60 9.50
CA LYS A 138 -1.27 -7.83 10.04
C LYS A 138 -1.52 -7.65 11.54
N PRO A 139 -2.65 -8.08 12.09
CA PRO A 139 -2.94 -7.98 13.51
C PRO A 139 -2.18 -9.06 14.31
N VAL A 140 -0.84 -8.99 14.31
CA VAL A 140 0.04 -10.06 14.80
C VAL A 140 -0.22 -10.40 16.26
N ALA A 141 -0.54 -9.41 17.08
CA ALA A 141 -0.91 -9.64 18.48
C ALA A 141 -2.15 -10.54 18.63
N ALA A 142 -3.22 -10.23 17.89
CA ALA A 142 -4.44 -11.03 17.91
C ALA A 142 -4.22 -12.43 17.30
N ILE A 143 -3.39 -12.54 16.26
CA ILE A 143 -3.00 -13.83 15.67
C ILE A 143 -2.27 -14.68 16.71
N LYS A 144 -1.29 -14.12 17.42
CA LYS A 144 -0.57 -14.82 18.48
C LYS A 144 -1.50 -15.30 19.60
N GLU A 145 -2.38 -14.42 20.07
CA GLU A 145 -3.35 -14.75 21.09
C GLU A 145 -4.27 -15.90 20.64
N THR A 146 -4.80 -15.81 19.42
CA THR A 146 -5.66 -16.85 18.84
C THR A 146 -4.95 -18.21 18.77
N ILE A 147 -3.71 -18.24 18.27
CA ILE A 147 -2.92 -19.47 18.18
C ILE A 147 -2.66 -20.02 19.58
N THR A 148 -2.34 -19.18 20.55
CA THR A 148 -2.12 -19.61 21.94
C THR A 148 -3.37 -20.25 22.54
N LEU A 149 -4.55 -19.63 22.35
CA LEU A 149 -5.82 -20.17 22.82
C LEU A 149 -6.18 -21.50 22.15
N LEU A 150 -6.02 -21.57 20.83
CA LEU A 150 -6.27 -22.82 20.07
C LEU A 150 -5.33 -23.93 20.51
N SER A 151 -4.06 -23.65 20.75
CA SER A 151 -3.09 -24.63 21.21
C SER A 151 -3.47 -25.20 22.57
N LYS A 152 -3.88 -24.36 23.51
CA LYS A 152 -4.40 -24.79 24.82
C LYS A 152 -5.69 -25.62 24.68
N ALA A 153 -6.58 -25.23 23.77
CA ALA A 153 -7.83 -25.96 23.52
C ALA A 153 -7.62 -27.39 23.00
N ILE A 154 -6.53 -27.64 22.28
CA ILE A 154 -6.12 -28.98 21.80
C ILE A 154 -5.18 -29.72 22.78
N GLY A 155 -5.06 -29.23 24.02
CA GLY A 155 -4.32 -29.89 25.09
C GLY A 155 -2.83 -29.63 25.14
N LYS A 156 -2.34 -28.58 24.46
CA LYS A 156 -0.92 -28.17 24.55
C LYS A 156 -0.70 -27.32 25.81
N ASP A 157 0.26 -27.72 26.61
CA ASP A 157 0.73 -26.96 27.78
C ASP A 157 1.92 -26.05 27.41
N ILE A 158 1.61 -24.94 26.75
CA ILE A 158 2.60 -23.97 26.30
C ILE A 158 3.34 -23.36 27.49
N ASP A 159 2.63 -23.09 28.59
CA ASP A 159 3.20 -22.50 29.80
C ASP A 159 4.07 -23.53 30.57
N GLY A 160 3.78 -24.83 30.44
CA GLY A 160 4.56 -25.96 30.98
C GLY A 160 5.68 -26.46 30.07
N GLY A 161 5.88 -25.83 28.89
CA GLY A 161 7.03 -26.12 28.04
C GLY A 161 6.74 -26.82 26.72
N ASP A 162 5.46 -27.08 26.39
CA ASP A 162 5.14 -27.58 25.04
C ASP A 162 5.52 -26.57 23.98
N GLN A 163 6.27 -27.02 22.97
CA GLN A 163 6.63 -26.18 21.84
C GLN A 163 5.50 -26.17 20.78
N VAL A 164 4.99 -24.98 20.50
CA VAL A 164 4.08 -24.75 19.38
C VAL A 164 4.82 -23.97 18.31
N ARG A 165 5.13 -24.64 17.21
CA ARG A 165 5.81 -24.05 16.06
C ARG A 165 4.80 -23.35 15.15
N ILE A 166 5.14 -22.16 14.70
CA ILE A 166 4.35 -21.37 13.76
C ILE A 166 5.21 -20.94 12.58
N ALA A 167 4.61 -20.79 11.43
CA ALA A 167 5.25 -20.29 10.23
C ALA A 167 4.30 -19.34 9.48
N LEU A 168 4.87 -18.41 8.73
CA LEU A 168 4.15 -17.61 7.75
C LEU A 168 4.21 -18.33 6.41
N LEU A 169 3.05 -18.57 5.78
CA LEU A 169 2.98 -19.04 4.41
C LEU A 169 2.64 -17.86 3.50
N GLY A 170 3.52 -17.55 2.56
CA GLY A 170 3.37 -16.42 1.65
C GLY A 170 3.72 -16.77 0.21
N ASP A 171 3.71 -15.77 -0.65
CA ASP A 171 4.20 -15.82 -2.01
C ASP A 171 5.54 -15.07 -2.14
N THR A 172 6.07 -14.97 -3.38
CA THR A 172 7.34 -14.29 -3.66
C THR A 172 7.17 -12.81 -4.03
N THR A 173 5.99 -12.24 -3.86
CA THR A 173 5.73 -10.83 -4.17
C THR A 173 6.44 -9.88 -3.21
N LEU A 174 6.61 -8.64 -3.63
CA LEU A 174 7.21 -7.61 -2.78
C LEU A 174 6.40 -7.41 -1.49
N SER A 175 5.07 -7.36 -1.58
CA SER A 175 4.19 -7.19 -0.42
C SER A 175 4.31 -8.33 0.57
N ALA A 176 4.38 -9.60 0.08
CA ALA A 176 4.59 -10.77 0.94
C ALA A 176 5.92 -10.69 1.68
N LYS A 177 7.00 -10.28 1.01
CA LYS A 177 8.32 -10.08 1.67
C LYS A 177 8.29 -9.01 2.74
N ARG A 178 7.53 -7.92 2.54
CA ARG A 178 7.37 -6.88 3.55
C ARG A 178 6.54 -7.34 4.75
N ASP A 179 5.50 -8.15 4.51
CA ASP A 179 4.76 -8.83 5.57
C ASP A 179 5.66 -9.77 6.37
N GLU A 180 6.53 -10.52 5.68
CA GLU A 180 7.51 -11.41 6.30
C GLU A 180 8.44 -10.66 7.24
N ASP A 181 9.03 -9.55 6.78
CA ASP A 181 9.88 -8.69 7.60
C ASP A 181 9.13 -8.21 8.87
N TYR A 182 7.89 -7.77 8.71
CA TYR A 182 7.06 -7.27 9.82
C TYR A 182 6.67 -8.37 10.80
N VAL A 183 6.17 -9.50 10.31
CA VAL A 183 5.76 -10.65 11.15
C VAL A 183 6.97 -11.27 11.84
N GLY A 184 8.10 -11.39 11.13
CA GLY A 184 9.33 -11.97 11.66
C GLY A 184 9.98 -11.12 12.78
N SER A 185 9.75 -9.80 12.75
CA SER A 185 10.27 -8.90 13.80
C SER A 185 9.47 -8.95 15.11
N TYR A 186 8.31 -9.62 15.14
CA TYR A 186 7.42 -9.64 16.28
C TYR A 186 7.89 -10.62 17.37
N GLN A 187 7.60 -10.31 18.64
CA GLN A 187 7.92 -11.15 19.80
C GLN A 187 6.92 -12.31 19.92
N TRP A 188 7.27 -13.46 19.38
CA TRP A 188 6.38 -14.62 19.31
C TRP A 188 6.33 -15.46 20.59
N ALA A 189 7.36 -15.39 21.46
CA ALA A 189 7.37 -16.20 22.70
C ALA A 189 6.02 -16.13 23.47
N PRO A 190 5.50 -17.26 24.00
CA PRO A 190 6.10 -18.58 24.07
C PRO A 190 5.99 -19.45 22.80
N LEU A 191 5.36 -18.97 21.75
CA LEU A 191 5.32 -19.67 20.46
C LEU A 191 6.70 -19.61 19.77
N VAL A 192 7.02 -20.60 18.95
CA VAL A 192 8.29 -20.67 18.21
C VAL A 192 8.05 -20.31 16.75
N TYR A 193 8.41 -19.07 16.38
CA TYR A 193 8.34 -18.65 14.97
C TYR A 193 9.52 -19.25 14.19
N THR A 194 9.23 -20.01 13.15
CA THR A 194 10.21 -20.77 12.37
C THR A 194 10.58 -20.13 11.04
N GLY A 195 9.95 -19.02 10.68
CA GLY A 195 10.21 -18.27 9.46
C GLY A 195 9.04 -18.22 8.49
N ALA A 196 9.29 -17.68 7.32
CA ALA A 196 8.33 -17.61 6.22
C ALA A 196 8.72 -18.62 5.14
N PHE A 197 7.70 -19.21 4.52
CA PHE A 197 7.82 -20.26 3.53
C PHE A 197 6.90 -19.96 2.34
N THR A 198 7.34 -20.34 1.15
CA THR A 198 6.44 -20.42 -0.02
C THR A 198 5.68 -21.74 0.00
N ILE A 199 4.64 -21.86 -0.84
CA ILE A 199 3.93 -23.14 -1.00
C ILE A 199 4.89 -24.24 -1.42
N ALA A 200 5.89 -23.94 -2.24
CA ALA A 200 6.90 -24.92 -2.67
C ALA A 200 7.72 -25.47 -1.49
N ASP A 201 7.98 -24.65 -0.47
CA ASP A 201 8.79 -25.05 0.68
C ASP A 201 7.94 -25.60 1.84
N PHE A 202 6.61 -25.56 1.74
CA PHE A 202 5.69 -25.93 2.81
C PHE A 202 5.81 -27.41 3.20
N GLU A 203 6.05 -28.31 2.25
CA GLU A 203 6.25 -29.72 2.51
C GLU A 203 7.50 -29.95 3.38
N GLN A 204 8.53 -29.18 3.15
CA GLN A 204 9.78 -29.20 3.96
C GLN A 204 9.53 -28.73 5.40
N TRP A 205 8.66 -27.75 5.58
CA TRP A 205 8.33 -27.23 6.90
C TRP A 205 7.51 -28.22 7.75
N LYS A 206 6.68 -29.05 7.15
CA LYS A 206 5.85 -30.06 7.87
C LYS A 206 6.65 -31.15 8.56
N THR A 207 7.89 -31.42 8.09
CA THR A 207 8.81 -32.41 8.67
C THR A 207 9.56 -31.87 9.85
#